data_d36eeb6cfc106fbb5feeafb695304cc5
#
_entry.id   d36eeb6cfc106fbb5feeafb695304cc5
#
_cell.length_a   1.000
_cell.length_b   1.000
_cell.length_c   1.000
_cell.angle_alpha   90.00
_cell.angle_beta   90.00
_cell.angle_gamma   90.00
#
_symmetry.space_group_name_H-M   'P 1'
#
loop_
_entity.id
_entity.type
_entity.pdbx_description
1 polymer ?
#
loop_
_entity_poly.entity_id
_entity_poly.type
_entity_poly.pdbx_seq_one_letter_code
_entity_poly.pdbx_strand_id
1 'polypeptide(L)'
;MRICVFSGTTEGHELSRFLAANGVPAEVFVATEYGAAVMEPMPGITVHEGRLDENEIAARLDADTLLIDATHPYAALVTDNLRTACAKTGARYERLLRPALRHGEGETVPDTEAAVAWLSRHPGKVLLTTGSKELEAYTAVENFAERLYPRVLPSVGVIQKCASLGFPGSHIIAMQGPFSAGMNAALIRQTGAE
;
A
#
# COMPACT_ATOMS: atom_id res chain seq x y z
N MET A 1 -11.92 -27.29 -5.77
CA MET A 1 -11.84 -25.90 -5.24
C MET A 1 -10.54 -25.28 -5.75
N ARG A 2 -10.62 -24.23 -6.51
CA ARG A 2 -9.49 -23.44 -7.04
C ARG A 2 -9.22 -22.26 -6.11
N ILE A 3 -7.95 -21.90 -5.92
CA ILE A 3 -7.57 -20.78 -5.04
C ILE A 3 -6.99 -19.65 -5.89
N CYS A 4 -7.56 -18.46 -5.74
CA CYS A 4 -7.08 -17.22 -6.35
C CYS A 4 -6.70 -16.24 -5.22
N VAL A 5 -5.46 -15.78 -5.21
CA VAL A 5 -4.96 -14.81 -4.21
C VAL A 5 -4.66 -13.49 -4.89
N PHE A 6 -5.36 -12.43 -4.52
CA PHE A 6 -5.00 -11.07 -4.92
C PHE A 6 -4.03 -10.50 -3.90
N SER A 7 -2.76 -10.43 -4.28
CA SER A 7 -1.64 -10.09 -3.40
C SER A 7 -1.18 -8.63 -3.60
N GLY A 8 -0.48 -8.11 -2.63
CA GLY A 8 0.07 -6.75 -2.64
C GLY A 8 0.60 -6.36 -1.26
N THR A 9 0.64 -7.32 -0.35
CA THR A 9 1.12 -7.16 1.02
C THR A 9 2.06 -8.29 1.40
N THR A 10 2.77 -8.15 2.51
CA THR A 10 3.58 -9.22 3.12
C THR A 10 2.72 -10.45 3.41
N GLU A 11 1.50 -10.25 3.90
CA GLU A 11 0.56 -11.33 4.23
C GLU A 11 0.18 -12.16 2.98
N GLY A 12 0.00 -11.52 1.84
CA GLY A 12 -0.25 -12.21 0.57
C GLY A 12 0.95 -13.05 0.11
N HIS A 13 2.17 -12.56 0.33
CA HIS A 13 3.41 -13.31 0.09
C HIS A 13 3.54 -14.52 1.01
N GLU A 14 3.33 -14.32 2.31
CA GLU A 14 3.40 -15.38 3.31
C GLU A 14 2.36 -16.47 3.05
N LEU A 15 1.14 -16.08 2.67
CA LEU A 15 0.10 -17.02 2.26
C LEU A 15 0.53 -17.83 1.04
N SER A 16 1.11 -17.20 0.02
CA SER A 16 1.59 -17.89 -1.18
C SER A 16 2.67 -18.93 -0.85
N ARG A 17 3.62 -18.58 0.03
CA ARG A 17 4.63 -19.51 0.54
C ARG A 17 4.02 -20.66 1.33
N PHE A 18 3.04 -20.37 2.16
CA PHE A 18 2.32 -21.38 2.94
C PHE A 18 1.59 -22.37 2.04
N LEU A 19 0.89 -21.88 1.00
CA LEU A 19 0.20 -22.73 0.04
C LEU A 19 1.19 -23.63 -0.71
N ALA A 20 2.28 -23.06 -1.22
CA ALA A 20 3.34 -23.80 -1.89
C ALA A 20 3.97 -24.88 -1.00
N ALA A 21 4.29 -24.54 0.24
CA ALA A 21 4.90 -25.47 1.20
C ALA A 21 3.98 -26.66 1.56
N ASN A 22 2.66 -26.45 1.46
CA ASN A 22 1.66 -27.50 1.69
C ASN A 22 1.18 -28.20 0.41
N GLY A 23 1.80 -27.92 -0.74
CA GLY A 23 1.43 -28.56 -2.02
C GLY A 23 0.05 -28.13 -2.54
N VAL A 24 -0.45 -26.98 -2.12
CA VAL A 24 -1.75 -26.44 -2.53
C VAL A 24 -1.55 -25.47 -3.70
N PRO A 25 -2.00 -25.82 -4.92
CA PRO A 25 -1.85 -24.94 -6.07
C PRO A 25 -2.73 -23.70 -5.95
N ALA A 26 -2.20 -22.54 -6.39
CA ALA A 26 -2.93 -21.29 -6.40
C ALA A 26 -2.49 -20.36 -7.54
N GLU A 27 -3.42 -19.55 -8.01
CA GLU A 27 -3.16 -18.43 -8.90
C GLU A 27 -3.01 -17.15 -8.06
N VAL A 28 -1.90 -16.44 -8.23
CA VAL A 28 -1.59 -15.22 -7.46
C VAL A 28 -1.54 -14.03 -8.39
N PHE A 29 -2.36 -13.03 -8.11
CA PHE A 29 -2.48 -11.81 -8.91
C PHE A 29 -1.80 -10.65 -8.20
N VAL A 30 -0.90 -9.95 -8.89
CA VAL A 30 -0.16 -8.78 -8.40
C VAL A 30 -0.32 -7.62 -9.36
N ALA A 31 -0.53 -6.43 -8.84
CA ALA A 31 -0.88 -5.26 -9.65
C ALA A 31 0.31 -4.61 -10.38
N THR A 32 1.56 -4.99 -10.04
CA THR A 32 2.77 -4.31 -10.52
C THR A 32 3.89 -5.31 -10.81
N GLU A 33 4.75 -4.97 -11.77
CA GLU A 33 5.99 -5.68 -12.08
C GLU A 33 6.86 -5.90 -10.83
N TYR A 34 6.96 -4.89 -9.97
CA TYR A 34 7.67 -5.04 -8.70
C TYR A 34 7.03 -6.11 -7.80
N GLY A 35 5.70 -6.15 -7.71
CA GLY A 35 4.99 -7.19 -6.97
C GLY A 35 5.29 -8.58 -7.52
N ALA A 36 5.40 -8.72 -8.84
CA ALA A 36 5.77 -9.98 -9.49
C ALA A 36 7.26 -10.32 -9.25
N ALA A 37 8.15 -9.34 -9.36
CA ALA A 37 9.59 -9.53 -9.21
C ALA A 37 10.03 -9.97 -7.80
N VAL A 38 9.30 -9.59 -6.76
CA VAL A 38 9.56 -10.04 -5.39
C VAL A 38 8.93 -11.39 -5.05
N MET A 39 8.09 -11.95 -5.95
CA MET A 39 7.54 -13.29 -5.84
C MET A 39 8.56 -14.30 -6.41
N GLU A 40 9.35 -14.92 -5.54
CA GLU A 40 10.20 -16.04 -5.97
C GLU A 40 9.35 -17.16 -6.60
N PRO A 41 9.87 -17.87 -7.62
CA PRO A 41 9.18 -19.03 -8.16
C PRO A 41 8.89 -20.07 -7.07
N MET A 42 7.64 -20.48 -6.94
CA MET A 42 7.18 -21.42 -5.92
C MET A 42 6.42 -22.58 -6.59
N PRO A 43 6.66 -23.83 -6.19
CA PRO A 43 5.94 -24.98 -6.74
C PRO A 43 4.42 -24.82 -6.55
N GLY A 44 3.65 -25.04 -7.64
CA GLY A 44 2.19 -24.96 -7.63
C GLY A 44 1.61 -23.54 -7.57
N ILE A 45 2.44 -22.50 -7.55
CA ILE A 45 1.99 -21.09 -7.58
C ILE A 45 2.22 -20.51 -8.96
N THR A 46 1.15 -20.03 -9.59
CA THR A 46 1.21 -19.29 -10.85
C THR A 46 0.99 -17.82 -10.59
N VAL A 47 1.96 -16.98 -10.93
CA VAL A 47 1.87 -15.52 -10.71
C VAL A 47 1.40 -14.83 -11.98
N HIS A 48 0.39 -13.99 -11.85
CA HIS A 48 -0.14 -13.12 -12.90
C HIS A 48 0.12 -11.66 -12.53
N GLU A 49 0.73 -10.91 -13.45
CA GLU A 49 0.97 -9.50 -13.31
C GLU A 49 -0.09 -8.69 -14.04
N GLY A 50 -0.47 -7.57 -13.47
CA GLY A 50 -1.35 -6.57 -14.09
C GLY A 50 -2.53 -6.18 -13.22
N ARG A 51 -3.08 -5.03 -13.52
CA ARG A 51 -4.31 -4.57 -12.89
C ARG A 51 -5.49 -5.13 -13.67
N LEU A 52 -6.40 -5.76 -12.97
CA LEU A 52 -7.62 -6.31 -13.51
C LEU A 52 -8.81 -5.43 -13.09
N ASP A 53 -9.72 -5.19 -14.03
CA ASP A 53 -11.03 -4.61 -13.73
C ASP A 53 -12.00 -5.70 -13.21
N GLU A 54 -13.18 -5.27 -12.80
CA GLU A 54 -14.22 -6.14 -12.25
C GLU A 54 -14.61 -7.29 -13.21
N ASN A 55 -14.75 -6.99 -14.51
CA ASN A 55 -15.16 -7.98 -15.51
C ASN A 55 -14.05 -8.99 -15.79
N GLU A 56 -12.81 -8.52 -15.86
CA GLU A 56 -11.63 -9.37 -16.03
C GLU A 56 -11.43 -10.30 -14.82
N ILE A 57 -11.74 -9.82 -13.61
CA ILE A 57 -11.74 -10.62 -12.40
C ILE A 57 -12.86 -11.67 -12.48
N ALA A 58 -14.09 -11.27 -12.77
CA ALA A 58 -15.23 -12.18 -12.85
C ALA A 58 -15.03 -13.28 -13.92
N ALA A 59 -14.39 -12.96 -15.05
CA ALA A 59 -14.09 -13.94 -16.09
C ALA A 59 -13.12 -15.06 -15.64
N ARG A 60 -12.42 -14.87 -14.54
CA ARG A 60 -11.47 -15.83 -13.95
C ARG A 60 -12.04 -16.61 -12.77
N LEU A 61 -13.27 -16.33 -12.37
CA LEU A 61 -13.89 -16.94 -11.18
C LEU A 61 -15.07 -17.83 -11.58
N ASP A 62 -15.36 -18.78 -10.74
CA ASP A 62 -16.56 -19.62 -10.77
C ASP A 62 -16.97 -19.99 -9.35
N ALA A 63 -18.09 -20.69 -9.19
CA ALA A 63 -18.61 -21.08 -7.89
C ALA A 63 -17.72 -22.07 -7.10
N ASP A 64 -16.75 -22.74 -7.77
CA ASP A 64 -15.76 -23.62 -7.12
C ASP A 64 -14.46 -22.87 -6.71
N THR A 65 -14.43 -21.55 -6.87
CA THR A 65 -13.26 -20.73 -6.57
C THR A 65 -13.35 -20.12 -5.17
N LEU A 66 -12.25 -20.24 -4.42
CA LEU A 66 -11.97 -19.44 -3.22
C LEU A 66 -11.06 -18.27 -3.62
N LEU A 67 -11.58 -17.06 -3.55
CA LEU A 67 -10.80 -15.84 -3.73
C LEU A 67 -10.36 -15.30 -2.38
N ILE A 68 -9.05 -15.10 -2.21
CA ILE A 68 -8.46 -14.50 -1.02
C ILE A 68 -7.91 -13.11 -1.39
N ASP A 69 -8.51 -12.09 -0.81
CA ASP A 69 -8.08 -10.69 -0.98
C ASP A 69 -7.04 -10.36 0.09
N ALA A 70 -5.77 -10.38 -0.29
CA ALA A 70 -4.61 -9.96 0.49
C ALA A 70 -4.00 -8.66 -0.05
N THR A 71 -4.82 -7.80 -0.64
CA THR A 71 -4.40 -6.47 -1.10
C THR A 71 -4.24 -5.49 0.07
N HIS A 72 -3.58 -4.37 -0.19
CA HIS A 72 -3.36 -3.37 0.86
C HIS A 72 -4.70 -2.86 1.45
N PRO A 73 -4.81 -2.62 2.76
CA PRO A 73 -6.05 -2.15 3.40
C PRO A 73 -6.67 -0.90 2.76
N TYR A 74 -5.83 -0.01 2.22
CA TYR A 74 -6.28 1.23 1.55
C TYR A 74 -6.57 1.08 0.05
N ALA A 75 -6.50 -0.13 -0.50
CA ALA A 75 -6.82 -0.41 -1.90
C ALA A 75 -8.33 -0.68 -2.07
N ALA A 76 -9.17 0.27 -1.67
CA ALA A 76 -10.63 0.12 -1.62
C ALA A 76 -11.22 -0.30 -2.97
N LEU A 77 -10.81 0.34 -4.07
CA LEU A 77 -11.34 0.05 -5.40
C LEU A 77 -11.17 -1.42 -5.81
N VAL A 78 -9.97 -1.99 -5.63
CA VAL A 78 -9.77 -3.39 -6.00
C VAL A 78 -10.55 -4.33 -5.07
N THR A 79 -10.64 -4.02 -3.78
CA THR A 79 -11.45 -4.79 -2.84
C THR A 79 -12.93 -4.81 -3.24
N ASP A 80 -13.47 -3.67 -3.67
CA ASP A 80 -14.87 -3.58 -4.13
C ASP A 80 -15.08 -4.36 -5.43
N ASN A 81 -14.15 -4.27 -6.39
CA ASN A 81 -14.18 -5.06 -7.62
C ASN A 81 -14.16 -6.58 -7.32
N LEU A 82 -13.31 -7.02 -6.39
CA LEU A 82 -13.20 -8.43 -5.99
C LEU A 82 -14.50 -8.93 -5.37
N ARG A 83 -15.10 -8.17 -4.48
CA ARG A 83 -16.39 -8.51 -3.84
C ARG A 83 -17.51 -8.62 -4.86
N THR A 84 -17.59 -7.63 -5.78
CA THR A 84 -18.61 -7.60 -6.83
C THR A 84 -18.43 -8.79 -7.78
N ALA A 85 -17.21 -9.09 -8.21
CA ALA A 85 -16.92 -10.22 -9.06
C ALA A 85 -17.30 -11.56 -8.39
N CYS A 86 -16.97 -11.75 -7.12
CA CYS A 86 -17.37 -12.94 -6.36
C CYS A 86 -18.91 -13.06 -6.24
N ALA A 87 -19.60 -11.96 -5.97
CA ALA A 87 -21.06 -11.95 -5.91
C ALA A 87 -21.72 -12.35 -7.24
N LYS A 88 -21.13 -11.92 -8.37
CA LYS A 88 -21.62 -12.26 -9.72
C LYS A 88 -21.40 -13.74 -10.10
N THR A 89 -20.29 -14.30 -9.67
CA THR A 89 -19.83 -15.65 -10.11
C THR A 89 -20.17 -16.76 -9.14
N GLY A 90 -20.60 -16.40 -7.91
CA GLY A 90 -20.82 -17.34 -6.82
C GLY A 90 -19.50 -17.82 -6.16
N ALA A 91 -18.35 -17.24 -6.52
CA ALA A 91 -17.08 -17.52 -5.88
C ALA A 91 -17.09 -17.11 -4.40
N ARG A 92 -16.42 -17.89 -3.56
CA ARG A 92 -16.28 -17.56 -2.15
C ARG A 92 -15.21 -16.47 -1.98
N TYR A 93 -15.54 -15.41 -1.23
CA TYR A 93 -14.64 -14.30 -0.91
C TYR A 93 -14.16 -14.38 0.54
N GLU A 94 -12.85 -14.28 0.73
CA GLU A 94 -12.22 -14.14 2.05
C GLU A 94 -11.24 -12.97 2.03
N ARG A 95 -11.19 -12.20 3.13
CA ARG A 95 -10.24 -11.10 3.29
C ARG A 95 -9.13 -11.47 4.26
N LEU A 96 -7.88 -11.40 3.79
CA LEU A 96 -6.71 -11.56 4.65
C LEU A 96 -6.16 -10.18 5.02
N LEU A 97 -6.31 -9.81 6.28
CA LEU A 97 -5.81 -8.55 6.83
C LEU A 97 -4.88 -8.81 8.00
N ARG A 98 -3.81 -8.03 8.07
CA ARG A 98 -3.03 -7.88 9.29
C ARG A 98 -3.90 -7.24 10.37
N PRO A 99 -3.81 -7.69 11.63
CA PRO A 99 -4.45 -6.97 12.74
C PRO A 99 -4.02 -5.50 12.71
N ALA A 100 -4.97 -4.59 12.81
CA ALA A 100 -4.67 -3.17 12.92
C ALA A 100 -3.78 -2.94 14.16
N LEU A 101 -2.68 -2.22 13.97
CA LEU A 101 -1.92 -1.74 15.11
C LEU A 101 -2.84 -0.85 15.93
N ARG A 102 -2.82 -1.01 17.25
CA ARG A 102 -3.50 -0.05 18.13
C ARG A 102 -2.88 1.32 17.87
N HIS A 103 -3.72 2.31 17.66
CA HIS A 103 -3.27 3.70 17.60
C HIS A 103 -2.49 3.98 18.88
N GLY A 104 -1.23 4.47 18.73
CA GLY A 104 -0.44 4.93 19.86
C GLY A 104 -1.01 6.22 20.46
N GLU A 105 -0.26 6.83 21.36
CA GLU A 105 -0.54 8.16 21.89
C GLU A 105 -0.33 9.19 20.77
N GLY A 106 -1.34 9.44 19.96
CA GLY A 106 -1.28 10.40 18.87
C GLY A 106 -2.66 10.92 18.51
N GLU A 107 -2.71 12.09 17.92
CA GLU A 107 -3.92 12.70 17.41
C GLU A 107 -4.38 11.97 16.15
N THR A 108 -5.67 11.70 16.07
CA THR A 108 -6.27 11.09 14.87
C THR A 108 -7.15 12.13 14.19
N VAL A 109 -6.92 12.31 12.89
CA VAL A 109 -7.71 13.21 12.05
C VAL A 109 -8.38 12.42 10.93
N PRO A 110 -9.56 12.83 10.45
CA PRO A 110 -10.36 12.04 9.52
C PRO A 110 -9.78 11.99 8.10
N ASP A 111 -9.08 13.03 7.66
CA ASP A 111 -8.61 13.18 6.29
C ASP A 111 -7.37 14.10 6.19
N THR A 112 -6.88 14.29 4.98
CA THR A 112 -5.70 15.11 4.69
C THR A 112 -5.96 16.59 4.93
N GLU A 113 -7.18 17.11 4.68
CA GLU A 113 -7.52 18.52 4.96
C GLU A 113 -7.45 18.81 6.46
N ALA A 114 -8.00 17.92 7.27
CA ALA A 114 -7.91 18.03 8.73
C ALA A 114 -6.46 17.93 9.23
N ALA A 115 -5.64 17.07 8.60
CA ALA A 115 -4.21 16.97 8.89
C ALA A 115 -3.48 18.29 8.58
N VAL A 116 -3.73 18.88 7.41
CA VAL A 116 -3.17 20.18 7.01
C VAL A 116 -3.60 21.28 7.97
N ALA A 117 -4.88 21.34 8.34
CA ALA A 117 -5.39 22.32 9.31
C ALA A 117 -4.78 22.14 10.70
N TRP A 118 -4.53 20.90 11.10
CA TRP A 118 -3.83 20.60 12.37
C TRP A 118 -2.37 21.07 12.32
N LEU A 119 -1.63 20.70 11.27
CA LEU A 119 -0.23 21.08 11.07
C LEU A 119 -0.02 22.60 10.96
N SER A 120 -0.99 23.33 10.43
CA SER A 120 -0.95 24.80 10.35
C SER A 120 -1.03 25.47 11.71
N ARG A 121 -1.59 24.79 12.71
CA ARG A 121 -1.68 25.29 14.11
C ARG A 121 -0.57 24.75 15.00
N HIS A 122 0.15 23.73 14.57
CA HIS A 122 1.20 23.07 15.35
C HIS A 122 2.53 23.24 14.60
N PRO A 123 3.41 24.15 15.06
CA PRO A 123 4.74 24.31 14.45
C PRO A 123 5.59 23.07 14.70
N GLY A 124 6.71 22.97 13.99
CA GLY A 124 7.65 21.86 14.11
C GLY A 124 7.91 21.18 12.77
N LYS A 125 8.89 20.29 12.73
CA LYS A 125 9.23 19.51 11.54
C LYS A 125 8.43 18.23 11.51
N VAL A 126 8.05 17.79 10.32
CA VAL A 126 7.12 16.68 10.13
C VAL A 126 7.68 15.68 9.10
N LEU A 127 7.78 14.43 9.47
CA LEU A 127 8.01 13.34 8.55
C LEU A 127 6.68 12.85 7.96
N LEU A 128 6.38 13.21 6.71
CA LEU A 128 5.17 12.78 6.02
C LEU A 128 5.33 11.34 5.52
N THR A 129 4.49 10.43 5.99
CA THR A 129 4.50 9.00 5.60
C THR A 129 3.27 8.59 4.79
N THR A 130 2.47 9.55 4.35
CA THR A 130 1.23 9.36 3.60
C THR A 130 1.44 9.06 2.10
N GLY A 131 2.70 9.10 1.63
CA GLY A 131 3.04 8.90 0.23
C GLY A 131 2.82 10.14 -0.63
N SER A 132 2.71 9.98 -1.96
CA SER A 132 2.73 11.10 -2.90
C SER A 132 1.36 11.51 -3.44
N LYS A 133 0.28 10.75 -3.17
CA LYS A 133 -1.03 10.99 -3.79
C LYS A 133 -1.59 12.36 -3.40
N GLU A 134 -1.61 12.65 -2.11
CA GLU A 134 -2.21 13.86 -1.52
C GLU A 134 -1.16 14.90 -1.14
N LEU A 135 0.08 14.75 -1.63
CA LEU A 135 1.20 15.62 -1.23
C LEU A 135 0.96 17.09 -1.58
N GLU A 136 0.19 17.37 -2.61
CA GLU A 136 -0.18 18.72 -3.02
C GLU A 136 -0.96 19.46 -1.91
N ALA A 137 -1.87 18.80 -1.21
CA ALA A 137 -2.63 19.41 -0.12
C ALA A 137 -1.71 19.94 1.00
N TYR A 138 -0.61 19.27 1.27
CA TYR A 138 0.34 19.68 2.30
C TYR A 138 1.13 20.94 1.96
N THR A 139 1.12 21.41 0.70
CA THR A 139 1.74 22.69 0.33
C THR A 139 1.01 23.91 0.91
N ALA A 140 -0.23 23.72 1.39
CA ALA A 140 -0.98 24.75 2.11
C ALA A 140 -0.49 24.96 3.56
N VAL A 141 0.35 24.09 4.09
CA VAL A 141 0.97 24.29 5.41
C VAL A 141 1.98 25.41 5.32
N GLU A 142 1.90 26.38 6.23
CA GLU A 142 2.86 27.49 6.28
C GLU A 142 4.30 26.97 6.45
N ASN A 143 5.21 27.51 5.63
CA ASN A 143 6.62 27.09 5.57
C ASN A 143 6.81 25.59 5.29
N PHE A 144 5.91 24.99 4.52
CA PHE A 144 5.95 23.55 4.22
C PHE A 144 7.31 23.07 3.68
N ALA A 145 7.95 23.88 2.83
CA ALA A 145 9.24 23.55 2.22
C ALA A 145 10.39 23.44 3.24
N GLU A 146 10.26 24.09 4.39
CA GLU A 146 11.25 24.04 5.48
C GLU A 146 10.92 23.01 6.55
N ARG A 147 9.62 22.68 6.67
CA ARG A 147 9.08 21.88 7.77
C ARG A 147 8.82 20.42 7.39
N LEU A 148 8.36 20.17 6.15
CA LEU A 148 7.85 18.88 5.78
C LEU A 148 8.88 18.03 5.04
N TYR A 149 9.02 16.79 5.45
CA TYR A 149 9.91 15.77 4.87
C TYR A 149 9.07 14.63 4.29
N PRO A 150 8.70 14.69 3.00
CA PRO A 150 7.89 13.64 2.38
C PRO A 150 8.72 12.37 2.17
N ARG A 151 8.22 11.24 2.70
CA ARG A 151 8.71 9.92 2.40
C ARG A 151 7.83 9.29 1.32
N VAL A 152 8.41 9.04 0.17
CA VAL A 152 7.72 8.64 -1.06
C VAL A 152 8.40 7.46 -1.73
N LEU A 153 7.72 6.82 -2.68
CA LEU A 153 8.33 5.77 -3.50
C LEU A 153 9.46 6.33 -4.37
N PRO A 154 10.56 5.57 -4.58
CA PRO A 154 11.73 5.98 -5.33
C PRO A 154 11.50 5.86 -6.86
N SER A 155 10.45 6.48 -7.37
CA SER A 155 10.18 6.56 -8.80
C SER A 155 10.44 7.95 -9.35
N VAL A 156 10.94 8.05 -10.58
CA VAL A 156 11.30 9.33 -11.23
C VAL A 156 10.12 10.30 -11.22
N GLY A 157 8.92 9.85 -11.61
CA GLY A 157 7.74 10.71 -11.66
C GLY A 157 7.31 11.23 -10.29
N VAL A 158 7.47 10.43 -9.23
CA VAL A 158 7.15 10.86 -7.87
C VAL A 158 8.16 11.89 -7.36
N ILE A 159 9.45 11.69 -7.63
CA ILE A 159 10.50 12.65 -7.25
C ILE A 159 10.29 13.98 -8.00
N GLN A 160 9.99 13.92 -9.29
CA GLN A 160 9.67 15.10 -10.08
C GLN A 160 8.44 15.84 -9.56
N LYS A 161 7.37 15.10 -9.18
CA LYS A 161 6.19 15.69 -8.53
C LYS A 161 6.56 16.42 -7.26
N CYS A 162 7.36 15.82 -6.37
CA CYS A 162 7.80 16.48 -5.15
C CYS A 162 8.55 17.78 -5.44
N ALA A 163 9.48 17.75 -6.39
CA ALA A 163 10.27 18.93 -6.78
C ALA A 163 9.37 20.01 -7.40
N SER A 164 8.42 19.66 -8.27
CA SER A 164 7.49 20.62 -8.89
C SER A 164 6.52 21.27 -7.89
N LEU A 165 6.22 20.60 -6.78
CA LEU A 165 5.45 21.15 -5.67
C LEU A 165 6.27 22.08 -4.77
N GLY A 166 7.58 22.17 -4.95
CA GLY A 166 8.46 23.05 -4.19
C GLY A 166 9.14 22.42 -2.99
N PHE A 167 9.07 21.08 -2.83
CA PHE A 167 9.84 20.41 -1.79
C PHE A 167 11.33 20.41 -2.13
N PRO A 168 12.22 20.88 -1.20
CA PRO A 168 13.67 20.82 -1.43
C PRO A 168 14.15 19.38 -1.58
N GLY A 169 15.12 19.16 -2.47
CA GLY A 169 15.68 17.82 -2.69
C GLY A 169 16.25 17.19 -1.41
N SER A 170 16.79 18.01 -0.50
CA SER A 170 17.28 17.57 0.81
C SER A 170 16.19 17.06 1.76
N HIS A 171 14.92 17.38 1.50
CA HIS A 171 13.78 16.95 2.30
C HIS A 171 13.08 15.72 1.72
N ILE A 172 13.31 15.40 0.45
CA ILE A 172 12.65 14.28 -0.22
C ILE A 172 13.32 12.95 0.18
N ILE A 173 12.59 12.08 0.87
CA ILE A 173 13.05 10.76 1.29
C ILE A 173 12.44 9.72 0.34
N ALA A 174 13.19 9.40 -0.73
CA ALA A 174 12.73 8.45 -1.74
C ALA A 174 13.17 7.03 -1.35
N MET A 175 12.30 6.31 -0.66
CA MET A 175 12.57 4.95 -0.17
C MET A 175 11.31 4.09 -0.24
N GLN A 176 11.52 2.80 -0.52
CA GLN A 176 10.44 1.80 -0.45
C GLN A 176 10.49 1.04 0.86
N GLY A 177 9.30 0.87 1.49
CA GLY A 177 9.14 0.02 2.67
C GLY A 177 9.14 -1.49 2.34
N PRO A 178 9.01 -2.33 3.34
CA PRO A 178 8.63 -2.01 4.73
C PRO A 178 9.79 -1.38 5.52
N PHE A 179 9.43 -0.55 6.51
CA PHE A 179 10.40 0.15 7.35
C PHE A 179 10.42 -0.46 8.76
N SER A 180 11.60 -0.81 9.25
CA SER A 180 11.78 -1.22 10.64
C SER A 180 11.57 -0.05 11.62
N ALA A 181 11.28 -0.35 12.88
CA ALA A 181 11.20 0.64 13.94
C ALA A 181 12.50 1.47 14.04
N GLY A 182 13.66 0.80 13.90
CA GLY A 182 14.97 1.47 13.92
C GLY A 182 15.14 2.47 12.78
N MET A 183 14.70 2.13 11.56
CA MET A 183 14.75 3.05 10.42
C MET A 183 13.82 4.23 10.62
N ASN A 184 12.58 4.02 11.08
CA ASN A 184 11.66 5.11 11.37
C ASN A 184 12.23 6.05 12.44
N ALA A 185 12.77 5.52 13.53
CA ALA A 185 13.41 6.33 14.57
C ALA A 185 14.65 7.10 14.06
N ALA A 186 15.42 6.51 13.14
CA ALA A 186 16.56 7.18 12.53
C ALA A 186 16.11 8.35 11.64
N LEU A 187 15.06 8.17 10.84
CA LEU A 187 14.50 9.23 10.00
C LEU A 187 13.94 10.38 10.84
N ILE A 188 13.20 10.08 11.91
CA ILE A 188 12.69 11.09 12.84
C ILE A 188 13.85 11.90 13.42
N ARG A 189 14.89 11.24 13.93
CA ARG A 189 16.08 11.96 14.46
C ARG A 189 16.81 12.76 13.39
N GLN A 190 16.96 12.23 12.17
CA GLN A 190 17.66 12.91 11.09
C GLN A 190 16.93 14.16 10.60
N THR A 191 15.60 14.09 10.52
CA THR A 191 14.77 15.23 10.09
C THR A 191 14.50 16.21 11.22
N GLY A 192 14.63 15.78 12.47
CA GLY A 192 14.20 16.53 13.64
C GLY A 192 12.67 16.64 13.72
N ALA A 193 11.94 15.67 13.16
CA ALA A 193 10.48 15.61 13.27
C ALA A 193 10.07 15.32 14.72
N GLU A 194 8.96 15.94 15.14
CA GLU A 194 8.43 15.91 16.51
C GLU A 194 7.06 15.20 16.54
#